data_f5cb6f3f4fe3a5f63ef6840c8dd19ae2
#
_entry.id   f5cb6f3f4fe3a5f63ef6840c8dd19ae2
#
_cell.length_a   1.000
_cell.length_b   1.000
_cell.length_c   1.000
_cell.angle_alpha   90.00
_cell.angle_beta   90.00
_cell.angle_gamma   90.00
#
_symmetry.space_group_name_H-M   'P 1'
#
loop_
_entity.id
_entity.type
_entity.pdbx_description
1 polymer ?
#
loop_
_entity_poly.entity_id
_entity_poly.type
_entity_poly.pdbx_seq_one_letter_code
_entity_poly.pdbx_strand_id
1 'polypeptide(L)'
;MADISADFLGIKSPNPFWLASAPPTDKKINVLRALEAGWGGVVWKTLGSQVKNVSSRYSAVDYNGTRVMGLNNIELISDRPLHLNLQEIKEIVKEFPDRAMIVSLMADNTRGKWHELIKQVEDTGAHGLELNFGCPHGMTERGMGATVGQDPEIAKMVVEWVMEAATIPVITKLTPNVHSVVPTGKACVEAGSSALSLINTIQSVTGIDLNTFVPNPNVGGKSVFGGYCGPAVKPIALKMLTTISQDPVTSKVPVSGIGGVSTWKDAAEFMLLGATTVQVCTAVMKHGFRIVEDMCEGLSNWMDEKGFTKITDFIGKSVPKVTHWEDLDINYHIVANINQDKCIHCGLCYIACEDASHQSINLSYGKPYNTYSIKEDECVGCNLCKLVCPVNDCITMIEQRKGDEYLNWKEFQKRGLPLNDH
;
A
#
# COMPACT_ATOMS: atom_id res chain seq x y z
N MET A 1 23.80 -10.00 -10.63
CA MET A 1 22.50 -9.83 -9.90
C MET A 1 22.67 -8.69 -8.91
N ALA A 2 21.76 -7.74 -8.93
CA ALA A 2 21.74 -6.63 -7.97
C ALA A 2 21.54 -7.13 -6.54
N ASP A 3 22.08 -6.40 -5.56
CA ASP A 3 21.88 -6.68 -4.14
C ASP A 3 20.51 -6.14 -3.70
N ILE A 4 19.60 -7.06 -3.38
CA ILE A 4 18.27 -6.74 -2.87
C ILE A 4 18.18 -6.80 -1.35
N SER A 5 19.29 -6.95 -0.63
CA SER A 5 19.28 -6.92 0.84
C SER A 5 18.76 -5.58 1.36
N ALA A 6 18.09 -5.61 2.50
CA ALA A 6 17.56 -4.43 3.16
C ALA A 6 18.17 -4.26 4.56
N ASP A 7 18.43 -3.01 4.92
CA ASP A 7 18.72 -2.59 6.29
C ASP A 7 17.63 -1.61 6.74
N PHE A 8 16.85 -2.02 7.72
CA PHE A 8 15.77 -1.22 8.28
C PHE A 8 16.02 -0.98 9.76
N LEU A 9 16.55 0.17 10.11
CA LEU A 9 16.92 0.53 11.49
C LEU A 9 18.01 -0.37 12.09
N GLY A 10 18.96 -0.85 11.30
CA GLY A 10 19.96 -1.83 11.71
C GLY A 10 19.46 -3.29 11.68
N ILE A 11 18.18 -3.50 11.42
CA ILE A 11 17.60 -4.84 11.22
C ILE A 11 17.86 -5.26 9.80
N LYS A 12 18.81 -6.18 9.60
CA LYS A 12 19.20 -6.68 8.30
C LYS A 12 18.31 -7.82 7.84
N SER A 13 17.99 -7.83 6.56
CA SER A 13 17.24 -8.92 5.91
C SER A 13 17.75 -9.17 4.49
N PRO A 14 17.71 -10.41 3.98
CA PRO A 14 18.25 -10.76 2.67
C PRO A 14 17.49 -10.14 1.50
N ASN A 15 16.29 -9.63 1.72
CA ASN A 15 15.49 -8.92 0.75
C ASN A 15 14.47 -8.00 1.46
N PRO A 16 13.85 -7.03 0.75
CA PRO A 16 12.94 -6.06 1.34
C PRO A 16 11.51 -6.57 1.55
N PHE A 17 11.21 -7.83 1.20
CA PHE A 17 9.87 -8.41 1.27
C PHE A 17 9.63 -9.04 2.63
N TRP A 18 8.76 -8.43 3.41
CA TRP A 18 8.35 -8.94 4.72
C TRP A 18 6.87 -9.34 4.71
N LEU A 19 6.47 -10.25 5.58
CA LEU A 19 5.06 -10.52 5.83
C LEU A 19 4.46 -9.51 6.79
N ALA A 20 3.29 -8.98 6.47
CA ALA A 20 2.55 -8.08 7.35
C ALA A 20 1.95 -8.83 8.55
N SER A 21 1.74 -8.10 9.65
CA SER A 21 0.99 -8.56 10.82
C SER A 21 -0.44 -8.93 10.43
N ALA A 22 -0.72 -10.24 10.28
CA ALA A 22 -1.96 -10.75 9.72
C ALA A 22 -2.08 -12.29 9.97
N PRO A 23 -3.13 -12.98 9.51
CA PRO A 23 -3.26 -14.44 9.68
C PRO A 23 -2.04 -15.26 9.24
N PRO A 24 -1.31 -14.92 8.16
CA PRO A 24 -0.10 -15.66 7.77
C PRO A 24 1.02 -15.65 8.81
N THR A 25 1.02 -14.71 9.77
CA THR A 25 2.07 -14.56 10.79
C THR A 25 1.58 -14.83 12.23
N ASP A 26 0.45 -15.55 12.39
CA ASP A 26 -0.16 -15.84 13.70
C ASP A 26 0.33 -17.16 14.35
N LYS A 27 1.15 -17.95 13.65
CA LYS A 27 1.60 -19.26 14.13
C LYS A 27 3.02 -19.56 13.66
N LYS A 28 3.79 -20.23 14.52
CA LYS A 28 5.14 -20.69 14.20
C LYS A 28 5.21 -21.42 12.86
N ILE A 29 4.33 -22.41 12.64
CA ILE A 29 4.36 -23.22 11.40
C ILE A 29 4.20 -22.38 10.12
N ASN A 30 3.38 -21.32 10.15
CA ASN A 30 3.21 -20.45 9.01
C ASN A 30 4.47 -19.61 8.77
N VAL A 31 5.03 -19.06 9.85
CA VAL A 31 6.24 -18.23 9.80
C VAL A 31 7.45 -19.04 9.34
N LEU A 32 7.63 -20.28 9.84
CA LEU A 32 8.69 -21.18 9.37
C LEU A 32 8.60 -21.40 7.86
N ARG A 33 7.43 -21.78 7.36
CA ARG A 33 7.21 -22.00 5.91
C ARG A 33 7.49 -20.74 5.08
N ALA A 34 7.18 -19.57 5.62
CA ALA A 34 7.47 -18.31 4.96
C ALA A 34 8.98 -18.05 4.88
N LEU A 35 9.69 -18.16 6.00
CA LEU A 35 11.13 -17.93 6.06
C LEU A 35 11.91 -18.96 5.23
N GLU A 36 11.49 -20.23 5.25
CA GLU A 36 12.01 -21.30 4.38
C GLU A 36 11.78 -21.00 2.88
N ALA A 37 10.64 -20.39 2.52
CA ALA A 37 10.36 -19.94 1.15
C ALA A 37 11.21 -18.75 0.70
N GLY A 38 11.89 -18.04 1.62
CA GLY A 38 12.80 -16.95 1.30
C GLY A 38 12.33 -15.55 1.69
N TRP A 39 11.25 -15.40 2.46
CA TRP A 39 10.84 -14.07 2.98
C TRP A 39 11.96 -13.45 3.82
N GLY A 40 12.24 -12.17 3.59
CA GLY A 40 13.30 -11.42 4.29
C GLY A 40 12.98 -11.18 5.76
N GLY A 41 11.71 -11.13 6.11
CA GLY A 41 11.25 -10.94 7.49
C GLY A 41 9.76 -11.11 7.65
N VAL A 42 9.30 -10.98 8.89
CA VAL A 42 7.89 -11.06 9.25
C VAL A 42 7.55 -10.04 10.33
N VAL A 43 6.33 -9.54 10.28
CA VAL A 43 5.70 -8.84 11.39
C VAL A 43 4.70 -9.81 12.01
N TRP A 44 5.00 -10.30 13.21
CA TRP A 44 4.13 -11.22 13.94
C TRP A 44 2.76 -10.60 14.16
N LYS A 45 1.70 -11.41 14.05
CA LYS A 45 0.31 -10.94 14.23
C LYS A 45 0.15 -10.26 15.58
N THR A 46 -0.56 -9.14 15.60
CA THR A 46 -0.70 -8.25 16.74
C THR A 46 -1.02 -8.99 18.04
N LEU A 47 -0.16 -8.82 19.04
CA LEU A 47 -0.32 -9.29 20.41
C LEU A 47 -0.93 -8.19 21.30
N GLY A 48 -1.72 -8.59 22.26
CA GLY A 48 -2.35 -7.67 23.21
C GLY A 48 -3.27 -8.37 24.18
N SER A 49 -4.27 -7.65 24.69
CA SER A 49 -5.28 -8.22 25.57
C SER A 49 -6.05 -9.34 24.88
N GLN A 50 -6.32 -10.42 25.61
CA GLN A 50 -7.00 -11.59 25.06
C GLN A 50 -8.35 -11.22 24.43
N VAL A 51 -8.59 -11.73 23.22
CA VAL A 51 -9.80 -11.55 22.44
C VAL A 51 -10.36 -12.91 22.01
N LYS A 52 -11.58 -12.92 21.54
CA LYS A 52 -12.20 -14.05 20.86
C LYS A 52 -12.70 -13.59 19.52
N ASN A 53 -12.23 -14.22 18.46
CA ASN A 53 -12.67 -13.95 17.11
C ASN A 53 -14.02 -14.61 16.78
N VAL A 54 -14.77 -13.98 15.86
CA VAL A 54 -16.02 -14.53 15.34
C VAL A 54 -15.76 -15.58 14.26
N SER A 55 -16.80 -16.35 13.91
CA SER A 55 -16.83 -17.20 12.72
C SER A 55 -17.44 -16.43 11.54
N SER A 56 -17.01 -16.73 10.30
CA SER A 56 -17.26 -15.92 9.11
C SER A 56 -16.53 -14.57 9.20
N ARG A 57 -15.21 -14.58 8.85
CA ARG A 57 -14.31 -13.45 9.11
C ARG A 57 -13.99 -12.63 7.87
N TYR A 58 -14.14 -13.22 6.69
CA TYR A 58 -13.69 -12.63 5.44
C TYR A 58 -14.82 -12.51 4.43
N SER A 59 -14.78 -11.47 3.63
CA SER A 59 -15.54 -11.31 2.41
C SER A 59 -14.65 -10.69 1.34
N ALA A 60 -15.02 -10.84 0.08
CA ALA A 60 -14.20 -10.35 -1.01
C ALA A 60 -15.03 -9.63 -2.07
N VAL A 61 -14.36 -8.76 -2.81
CA VAL A 61 -14.87 -8.15 -4.04
C VAL A 61 -14.13 -8.77 -5.21
N ASP A 62 -14.86 -9.36 -6.14
CA ASP A 62 -14.36 -9.83 -7.42
C ASP A 62 -14.67 -8.78 -8.49
N TYR A 63 -13.80 -8.58 -9.45
CA TYR A 63 -14.01 -7.62 -10.53
C TYR A 63 -13.47 -8.16 -11.85
N ASN A 64 -14.32 -8.16 -12.90
CA ASN A 64 -13.97 -8.51 -14.27
C ASN A 64 -13.13 -9.81 -14.38
N GLY A 65 -13.60 -10.89 -13.76
CA GLY A 65 -12.91 -12.18 -13.72
C GLY A 65 -11.73 -12.28 -12.74
N THR A 66 -11.30 -11.16 -12.15
CA THR A 66 -10.27 -11.18 -11.11
C THR A 66 -10.90 -11.49 -9.76
N ARG A 67 -10.60 -12.69 -9.23
CA ARG A 67 -11.03 -13.11 -7.90
C ARG A 67 -10.22 -12.40 -6.82
N VAL A 68 -10.91 -11.98 -5.75
CA VAL A 68 -10.30 -11.32 -4.60
C VAL A 68 -9.49 -10.09 -5.01
N MET A 69 -10.10 -9.20 -5.80
CA MET A 69 -9.53 -7.88 -6.10
C MET A 69 -9.38 -7.05 -4.82
N GLY A 70 -10.32 -7.19 -3.90
CA GLY A 70 -10.26 -6.68 -2.54
C GLY A 70 -10.77 -7.71 -1.54
N LEU A 71 -10.15 -7.76 -0.36
CA LEU A 71 -10.52 -8.62 0.76
C LEU A 71 -10.93 -7.76 1.94
N ASN A 72 -12.10 -8.04 2.52
CA ASN A 72 -12.56 -7.44 3.77
C ASN A 72 -12.36 -8.43 4.92
N ASN A 73 -11.84 -7.94 6.03
CA ASN A 73 -11.48 -8.70 7.21
C ASN A 73 -12.11 -8.07 8.47
N ILE A 74 -12.84 -8.86 9.23
CA ILE A 74 -13.36 -8.48 10.56
C ILE A 74 -12.70 -9.27 11.69
N GLU A 75 -11.57 -9.93 11.42
CA GLU A 75 -10.77 -10.63 12.42
C GLU A 75 -10.00 -9.62 13.29
N LEU A 76 -10.02 -9.85 14.59
CA LEU A 76 -9.28 -9.05 15.56
C LEU A 76 -7.79 -9.46 15.61
N ILE A 77 -7.09 -8.97 16.63
CA ILE A 77 -5.70 -9.36 16.95
C ILE A 77 -5.59 -10.86 17.23
N SER A 78 -4.41 -11.38 17.55
CA SER A 78 -4.24 -12.80 17.88
C SER A 78 -5.15 -13.21 19.05
N ASP A 79 -5.94 -14.28 18.87
CA ASP A 79 -6.79 -14.88 19.92
C ASP A 79 -6.12 -16.06 20.62
N ARG A 80 -4.84 -16.29 20.32
CA ARG A 80 -3.99 -17.31 20.93
C ARG A 80 -3.41 -16.80 22.26
N PRO A 81 -3.13 -17.71 23.22
CA PRO A 81 -2.50 -17.33 24.48
C PRO A 81 -1.18 -16.59 24.26
N LEU A 82 -0.98 -15.48 24.99
CA LEU A 82 0.21 -14.64 24.85
C LEU A 82 1.52 -15.44 25.08
N HIS A 83 1.58 -16.25 26.16
CA HIS A 83 2.77 -17.05 26.46
C HIS A 83 3.18 -18.00 25.32
N LEU A 84 2.20 -18.56 24.61
CA LEU A 84 2.47 -19.45 23.48
C LEU A 84 3.05 -18.68 22.30
N ASN A 85 2.51 -17.50 21.99
CA ASN A 85 3.06 -16.63 20.96
C ASN A 85 4.50 -16.22 21.30
N LEU A 86 4.77 -15.79 22.52
CA LEU A 86 6.11 -15.39 22.97
C LEU A 86 7.12 -16.54 22.86
N GLN A 87 6.72 -17.77 23.25
CA GLN A 87 7.56 -18.94 23.10
C GLN A 87 7.89 -19.20 21.61
N GLU A 88 6.88 -19.19 20.73
CA GLU A 88 7.07 -19.45 19.31
C GLU A 88 7.95 -18.38 18.63
N ILE A 89 7.80 -17.10 18.99
CA ILE A 89 8.67 -16.02 18.52
C ILE A 89 10.12 -16.29 18.90
N LYS A 90 10.37 -16.61 20.17
CA LYS A 90 11.73 -16.91 20.69
C LYS A 90 12.39 -18.08 19.94
N GLU A 91 11.62 -19.11 19.63
CA GLU A 91 12.11 -20.26 18.87
C GLU A 91 12.49 -19.88 17.44
N ILE A 92 11.66 -19.06 16.75
CA ILE A 92 11.92 -18.62 15.38
C ILE A 92 13.12 -17.68 15.30
N VAL A 93 13.24 -16.72 16.21
CA VAL A 93 14.40 -15.80 16.25
C VAL A 93 15.71 -16.57 16.38
N LYS A 94 15.72 -17.64 17.18
CA LYS A 94 16.89 -18.50 17.33
C LYS A 94 17.20 -19.33 16.07
N GLU A 95 16.16 -19.77 15.37
CA GLU A 95 16.27 -20.63 14.17
C GLU A 95 16.66 -19.85 12.93
N PHE A 96 16.19 -18.59 12.81
CA PHE A 96 16.41 -17.70 11.66
C PHE A 96 17.00 -16.33 12.10
N PRO A 97 18.26 -16.30 12.58
CA PRO A 97 18.86 -15.08 13.13
C PRO A 97 19.17 -14.01 12.05
N ASP A 98 19.10 -14.36 10.76
CA ASP A 98 19.35 -13.50 9.60
C ASP A 98 18.04 -12.96 8.98
N ARG A 99 16.90 -13.18 9.61
CA ARG A 99 15.58 -12.70 9.17
C ARG A 99 15.02 -11.67 10.14
N ALA A 100 14.37 -10.65 9.58
CA ALA A 100 13.70 -9.66 10.41
C ALA A 100 12.50 -10.28 11.16
N MET A 101 12.51 -10.18 12.48
CA MET A 101 11.39 -10.55 13.35
C MET A 101 10.88 -9.30 14.06
N ILE A 102 9.78 -8.75 13.59
CA ILE A 102 9.07 -7.62 14.20
C ILE A 102 7.82 -8.17 14.90
N VAL A 103 7.47 -7.63 16.05
CA VAL A 103 6.26 -8.04 16.77
C VAL A 103 5.26 -6.88 16.81
N SER A 104 4.07 -7.12 16.27
CA SER A 104 3.01 -6.12 16.30
C SER A 104 2.28 -6.13 17.64
N LEU A 105 2.06 -4.95 18.21
CA LEU A 105 1.50 -4.75 19.55
C LEU A 105 0.28 -3.85 19.54
N MET A 106 -0.67 -4.16 20.43
CA MET A 106 -1.80 -3.31 20.76
C MET A 106 -2.21 -3.56 22.19
N ALA A 107 -2.16 -2.54 23.02
CA ALA A 107 -2.59 -2.63 24.42
C ALA A 107 -3.67 -1.61 24.72
N ASP A 108 -4.36 -1.79 25.84
CA ASP A 108 -5.27 -0.80 26.38
C ASP A 108 -4.51 0.52 26.60
N ASN A 109 -5.22 1.64 26.56
CA ASN A 109 -4.63 2.97 26.67
C ASN A 109 -4.15 3.28 28.12
N THR A 110 -3.26 2.42 28.65
CA THR A 110 -2.65 2.55 29.97
C THR A 110 -1.15 2.25 29.90
N ARG A 111 -0.32 3.18 30.43
CA ARG A 111 1.14 3.11 30.40
C ARG A 111 1.68 1.77 30.91
N GLY A 112 1.19 1.29 32.06
CA GLY A 112 1.69 0.05 32.67
C GLY A 112 1.51 -1.19 31.80
N LYS A 113 0.39 -1.31 31.06
CA LYS A 113 0.15 -2.45 30.15
C LYS A 113 1.08 -2.43 28.96
N TRP A 114 1.39 -1.25 28.41
CA TRP A 114 2.39 -1.12 27.34
C TRP A 114 3.77 -1.55 27.83
N HIS A 115 4.23 -1.07 29.00
CA HIS A 115 5.53 -1.43 29.57
C HIS A 115 5.66 -2.94 29.82
N GLU A 116 4.62 -3.56 30.39
CA GLU A 116 4.60 -5.00 30.64
C GLU A 116 4.70 -5.80 29.35
N LEU A 117 3.89 -5.46 28.33
CA LEU A 117 3.86 -6.17 27.05
C LEU A 117 5.18 -6.02 26.29
N ILE A 118 5.76 -4.81 26.26
CA ILE A 118 7.07 -4.54 25.63
C ILE A 118 8.15 -5.42 26.23
N LYS A 119 8.26 -5.43 27.56
CA LYS A 119 9.28 -6.25 28.25
C LYS A 119 9.16 -7.73 27.91
N GLN A 120 7.95 -8.28 27.91
CA GLN A 120 7.71 -9.68 27.58
C GLN A 120 8.10 -10.00 26.13
N VAL A 121 7.88 -9.07 25.20
CA VAL A 121 8.24 -9.25 23.78
C VAL A 121 9.75 -9.10 23.58
N GLU A 122 10.42 -8.15 24.21
CA GLU A 122 11.87 -8.00 24.12
C GLU A 122 12.63 -9.21 24.67
N ASP A 123 12.10 -9.86 25.72
CA ASP A 123 12.65 -11.10 26.28
C ASP A 123 12.62 -12.29 25.29
N THR A 124 11.89 -12.18 24.17
CA THR A 124 11.92 -13.17 23.09
C THR A 124 13.12 -13.03 22.17
N GLY A 125 13.80 -11.90 22.16
CA GLY A 125 14.84 -11.54 21.21
C GLY A 125 14.32 -10.96 19.89
N ALA A 126 13.06 -10.51 19.84
CA ALA A 126 12.51 -9.81 18.67
C ALA A 126 13.36 -8.59 18.29
N HIS A 127 13.44 -8.28 17.00
CA HIS A 127 14.32 -7.23 16.48
C HIS A 127 13.68 -5.85 16.50
N GLY A 128 12.35 -5.75 16.61
CA GLY A 128 11.62 -4.49 16.65
C GLY A 128 10.16 -4.67 17.03
N LEU A 129 9.50 -3.56 17.37
CA LEU A 129 8.09 -3.49 17.72
C LEU A 129 7.33 -2.72 16.63
N GLU A 130 6.15 -3.21 16.23
CA GLU A 130 5.21 -2.46 15.38
C GLU A 130 3.95 -2.11 16.18
N LEU A 131 3.73 -0.81 16.47
CA LEU A 131 2.55 -0.33 17.19
C LEU A 131 1.35 -0.30 16.26
N ASN A 132 0.32 -1.09 16.52
CA ASN A 132 -0.86 -1.16 15.67
C ASN A 132 -1.89 -0.08 16.03
N PHE A 133 -1.77 1.10 15.43
CA PHE A 133 -2.70 2.22 15.56
C PHE A 133 -3.77 2.24 14.46
N GLY A 134 -4.07 1.09 13.86
CA GLY A 134 -4.91 1.10 12.67
C GLY A 134 -6.02 0.05 12.60
N CYS A 135 -6.17 -0.83 13.59
CA CYS A 135 -7.25 -1.81 13.57
C CYS A 135 -8.62 -1.09 13.57
N PRO A 136 -9.43 -1.22 12.49
CA PRO A 136 -10.58 -0.35 12.30
C PRO A 136 -11.88 -0.83 12.96
N HIS A 137 -11.89 -1.98 13.63
CA HIS A 137 -13.09 -2.61 14.19
C HIS A 137 -12.80 -3.33 15.51
N GLY A 138 -13.83 -3.48 16.36
CA GLY A 138 -13.80 -4.25 17.60
C GLY A 138 -12.88 -3.70 18.71
N MET A 139 -11.67 -3.30 18.36
CA MET A 139 -10.71 -2.72 19.32
C MET A 139 -10.92 -1.21 19.50
N THR A 140 -11.50 -0.53 18.53
CA THR A 140 -11.82 0.90 18.58
C THR A 140 -12.84 1.22 19.68
N GLU A 141 -13.79 0.32 19.92
CA GLU A 141 -14.79 0.43 20.99
C GLU A 141 -14.16 0.40 22.40
N ARG A 142 -12.91 -0.07 22.48
CA ARG A 142 -12.09 -0.12 23.70
C ARG A 142 -11.04 0.98 23.78
N GLY A 143 -11.11 2.00 22.90
CA GLY A 143 -10.15 3.08 22.84
C GLY A 143 -8.79 2.68 22.28
N MET A 144 -8.72 1.60 21.49
CA MET A 144 -7.48 1.05 20.90
C MET A 144 -7.51 1.11 19.36
N GLY A 145 -6.44 0.72 18.73
CA GLY A 145 -6.36 0.61 17.27
C GLY A 145 -6.57 1.95 16.57
N ALA A 146 -7.55 2.03 15.65
CA ALA A 146 -7.79 3.24 14.86
C ALA A 146 -8.20 4.45 15.71
N THR A 147 -8.79 4.27 16.89
CA THR A 147 -9.09 5.37 17.81
C THR A 147 -7.82 6.10 18.24
N VAL A 148 -6.72 5.37 18.49
CA VAL A 148 -5.42 5.96 18.79
C VAL A 148 -4.83 6.61 17.53
N GLY A 149 -4.85 5.92 16.40
CA GLY A 149 -4.24 6.41 15.15
C GLY A 149 -4.96 7.58 14.49
N GLN A 150 -6.22 7.85 14.86
CA GLN A 150 -7.01 8.97 14.35
C GLN A 150 -6.77 10.28 15.13
N ASP A 151 -6.19 10.18 16.33
CA ASP A 151 -5.91 11.33 17.20
C ASP A 151 -4.37 11.47 17.39
N PRO A 152 -3.74 12.51 16.84
CA PRO A 152 -2.30 12.72 16.95
C PRO A 152 -1.80 12.85 18.39
N GLU A 153 -2.58 13.45 19.29
CA GLU A 153 -2.17 13.64 20.69
C GLU A 153 -2.21 12.31 21.47
N ILE A 154 -3.24 11.50 21.23
CA ILE A 154 -3.31 10.16 21.82
C ILE A 154 -2.19 9.27 21.26
N ALA A 155 -1.95 9.32 19.96
CA ALA A 155 -0.87 8.57 19.32
C ALA A 155 0.50 8.96 19.88
N LYS A 156 0.77 10.26 20.02
CA LYS A 156 1.97 10.82 20.63
C LYS A 156 2.17 10.28 22.04
N MET A 157 1.16 10.43 22.89
CA MET A 157 1.19 9.97 24.28
C MET A 157 1.52 8.48 24.40
N VAL A 158 0.89 7.63 23.55
CA VAL A 158 1.15 6.19 23.56
C VAL A 158 2.57 5.89 23.09
N VAL A 159 3.07 6.56 22.07
CA VAL A 159 4.46 6.38 21.60
C VAL A 159 5.44 6.81 22.69
N GLU A 160 5.21 7.92 23.39
CA GLU A 160 6.04 8.36 24.53
C GLU A 160 6.12 7.27 25.61
N TRP A 161 4.99 6.67 26.00
CA TRP A 161 4.99 5.55 26.96
C TRP A 161 5.76 4.34 26.47
N VAL A 162 5.66 4.03 25.17
CA VAL A 162 6.40 2.93 24.57
C VAL A 162 7.90 3.21 24.59
N MET A 163 8.31 4.42 24.21
CA MET A 163 9.72 4.83 24.16
C MET A 163 10.39 4.88 25.54
N GLU A 164 9.63 5.05 26.61
CA GLU A 164 10.17 4.94 27.98
C GLU A 164 10.62 3.52 28.35
N ALA A 165 10.02 2.49 27.74
CA ALA A 165 10.26 1.09 28.08
C ALA A 165 11.03 0.33 27.00
N ALA A 166 10.89 0.71 25.73
CA ALA A 166 11.48 -0.01 24.61
C ALA A 166 12.99 0.21 24.51
N THR A 167 13.72 -0.88 24.29
CA THR A 167 15.18 -0.90 24.05
C THR A 167 15.51 -1.27 22.60
N ILE A 168 14.54 -1.76 21.84
CA ILE A 168 14.65 -2.11 20.43
C ILE A 168 13.84 -1.11 19.57
N PRO A 169 14.09 -1.04 18.24
CA PRO A 169 13.41 -0.11 17.35
C PRO A 169 11.88 -0.19 17.43
N VAL A 170 11.22 0.98 17.45
CA VAL A 170 9.77 1.13 17.48
C VAL A 170 9.26 1.68 16.16
N ILE A 171 8.34 0.97 15.52
CA ILE A 171 7.70 1.30 14.25
C ILE A 171 6.25 1.64 14.56
N THR A 172 5.75 2.79 14.11
CA THR A 172 4.32 3.11 14.27
C THR A 172 3.56 2.82 12.98
N LYS A 173 2.56 1.93 13.06
CA LYS A 173 1.69 1.59 11.93
C LYS A 173 0.46 2.48 11.88
N LEU A 174 0.42 3.34 10.86
CA LEU A 174 -0.60 4.37 10.68
C LEU A 174 -1.89 3.82 10.06
N THR A 175 -3.03 4.39 10.47
CA THR A 175 -4.35 4.11 9.90
C THR A 175 -4.59 4.96 8.65
N PRO A 176 -5.20 4.39 7.57
CA PRO A 176 -5.66 5.17 6.43
C PRO A 176 -7.03 5.83 6.65
N ASN A 177 -7.70 5.54 7.76
CA ASN A 177 -9.07 6.01 8.04
C ASN A 177 -9.06 7.42 8.64
N VAL A 178 -8.32 8.31 8.01
CA VAL A 178 -8.12 9.73 8.36
C VAL A 178 -8.10 10.57 7.09
N HIS A 179 -8.34 11.87 7.22
CA HIS A 179 -8.19 12.80 6.09
C HIS A 179 -6.74 12.90 5.62
N SER A 180 -5.80 12.94 6.56
CA SER A 180 -4.35 12.98 6.31
C SER A 180 -3.61 12.14 7.35
N VAL A 181 -2.64 11.35 6.90
CA VAL A 181 -1.76 10.55 7.78
C VAL A 181 -0.61 11.37 8.38
N VAL A 182 -0.34 12.55 7.84
CA VAL A 182 0.81 13.37 8.20
C VAL A 182 0.75 13.88 9.65
N PRO A 183 -0.37 14.42 10.17
CA PRO A 183 -0.42 14.89 11.55
C PRO A 183 -0.06 13.81 12.56
N THR A 184 -0.67 12.63 12.46
CA THR A 184 -0.37 11.50 13.34
C THR A 184 1.06 10.99 13.13
N GLY A 185 1.51 10.90 11.85
CA GLY A 185 2.89 10.51 11.54
C GLY A 185 3.92 11.43 12.19
N LYS A 186 3.72 12.75 12.12
CA LYS A 186 4.58 13.76 12.80
C LYS A 186 4.60 13.56 14.31
N ALA A 187 3.43 13.49 14.91
CA ALA A 187 3.27 13.31 16.35
C ALA A 187 4.03 12.06 16.84
N CYS A 188 3.94 10.95 16.10
CA CYS A 188 4.66 9.72 16.43
C CYS A 188 6.19 9.85 16.26
N VAL A 189 6.66 10.49 15.19
CA VAL A 189 8.11 10.73 14.98
C VAL A 189 8.67 11.67 16.05
N GLU A 190 7.98 12.74 16.39
CA GLU A 190 8.36 13.68 17.45
C GLU A 190 8.36 13.03 18.83
N ALA A 191 7.52 12.02 19.07
CA ALA A 191 7.49 11.21 20.27
C ALA A 191 8.63 10.16 20.34
N GLY A 192 9.41 9.99 19.26
CA GLY A 192 10.57 9.11 19.23
C GLY A 192 10.37 7.81 18.44
N SER A 193 9.25 7.63 17.71
CA SER A 193 9.09 6.48 16.83
C SER A 193 10.26 6.40 15.84
N SER A 194 10.91 5.24 15.78
CA SER A 194 12.12 5.03 14.97
C SER A 194 11.81 4.92 13.47
N ALA A 195 10.60 4.48 13.13
CA ALA A 195 10.11 4.33 11.77
C ALA A 195 8.59 4.42 11.72
N LEU A 196 8.07 4.53 10.50
CA LEU A 196 6.63 4.41 10.23
C LEU A 196 6.35 3.20 9.35
N SER A 197 5.16 2.62 9.51
CA SER A 197 4.61 1.68 8.53
C SER A 197 3.19 2.11 8.14
N LEU A 198 2.85 2.00 6.87
CA LEU A 198 1.52 2.33 6.35
C LEU A 198 1.26 1.63 5.01
N ILE A 199 0.01 1.31 4.74
CA ILE A 199 -1.20 1.63 5.48
C ILE A 199 -1.75 0.40 6.21
N ASN A 200 -2.49 0.61 7.30
CA ASN A 200 -3.41 -0.39 7.82
C ASN A 200 -4.62 -0.53 6.86
N THR A 201 -5.61 -1.34 7.20
CA THR A 201 -6.77 -1.60 6.35
C THR A 201 -7.77 -0.43 6.34
N ILE A 202 -8.48 -0.27 5.22
CA ILE A 202 -9.49 0.78 5.02
C ILE A 202 -10.86 0.25 5.50
N GLN A 203 -11.60 1.02 6.28
CA GLN A 203 -12.97 0.63 6.67
C GLN A 203 -13.86 0.42 5.44
N SER A 204 -14.61 -0.68 5.42
CA SER A 204 -15.48 -1.01 4.29
C SER A 204 -16.65 -1.91 4.64
N VAL A 205 -17.60 -1.96 3.70
CA VAL A 205 -18.61 -3.00 3.52
C VAL A 205 -18.49 -3.50 2.10
N THR A 206 -18.19 -4.79 1.91
CA THR A 206 -17.93 -5.36 0.57
C THR A 206 -19.16 -5.75 -0.22
N GLY A 207 -20.32 -5.77 0.40
CA GLY A 207 -21.58 -6.06 -0.28
C GLY A 207 -22.67 -6.50 0.69
N ILE A 208 -23.88 -6.54 0.17
CA ILE A 208 -25.09 -6.96 0.88
C ILE A 208 -25.72 -8.10 0.07
N ASP A 209 -26.09 -9.19 0.73
CA ASP A 209 -26.88 -10.25 0.12
C ASP A 209 -28.31 -9.73 -0.13
N LEU A 210 -28.69 -9.67 -1.41
CA LEU A 210 -29.98 -9.07 -1.81
C LEU A 210 -31.20 -9.92 -1.45
N ASN A 211 -31.00 -11.18 -1.07
CA ASN A 211 -32.09 -12.06 -0.64
C ASN A 211 -32.33 -11.98 0.88
N THR A 212 -31.26 -11.87 1.65
CA THR A 212 -31.32 -11.86 3.13
C THR A 212 -31.16 -10.46 3.72
N PHE A 213 -30.73 -9.47 2.92
CA PHE A 213 -30.43 -8.09 3.30
C PHE A 213 -29.30 -7.97 4.35
N VAL A 214 -28.47 -9.00 4.48
CA VAL A 214 -27.35 -9.04 5.44
C VAL A 214 -26.06 -8.63 4.77
N PRO A 215 -25.29 -7.68 5.37
CA PRO A 215 -23.95 -7.33 4.86
C PRO A 215 -22.95 -8.49 5.02
N ASN A 216 -21.94 -8.51 4.15
CA ASN A 216 -20.85 -9.49 4.21
C ASN A 216 -19.63 -8.96 5.01
N PRO A 217 -18.95 -9.84 5.80
CA PRO A 217 -19.27 -11.25 6.06
C PRO A 217 -20.43 -11.40 7.04
N ASN A 218 -21.31 -12.36 6.80
CA ASN A 218 -22.47 -12.62 7.64
C ASN A 218 -22.08 -13.38 8.91
N VAL A 219 -22.41 -12.83 10.07
CA VAL A 219 -22.24 -13.44 11.40
C VAL A 219 -23.61 -13.47 12.10
N GLY A 220 -24.32 -14.57 11.94
CA GLY A 220 -25.63 -14.75 12.58
C GLY A 220 -26.68 -13.69 12.21
N GLY A 221 -26.74 -13.25 10.96
CA GLY A 221 -27.69 -12.25 10.46
C GLY A 221 -27.22 -10.79 10.63
N LYS A 222 -25.99 -10.56 11.07
CA LYS A 222 -25.37 -9.23 11.25
C LYS A 222 -23.96 -9.18 10.67
N SER A 223 -23.42 -7.97 10.55
CA SER A 223 -22.03 -7.72 10.21
C SER A 223 -21.51 -6.46 10.90
N VAL A 224 -20.22 -6.17 10.72
CA VAL A 224 -19.58 -4.92 11.16
C VAL A 224 -18.78 -4.33 10.01
N PHE A 225 -18.40 -3.07 10.10
CA PHE A 225 -17.38 -2.50 9.19
C PHE A 225 -16.09 -3.29 9.36
N GLY A 226 -15.55 -3.77 8.26
CA GLY A 226 -14.31 -4.53 8.24
C GLY A 226 -13.14 -3.74 7.66
N GLY A 227 -11.95 -4.31 7.73
CA GLY A 227 -10.75 -3.75 7.14
C GLY A 227 -10.53 -4.25 5.71
N TYR A 228 -10.65 -3.36 4.73
CA TYR A 228 -10.45 -3.65 3.31
C TYR A 228 -8.97 -3.60 2.93
N CYS A 229 -8.51 -4.58 2.19
CA CYS A 229 -7.12 -4.75 1.76
C CYS A 229 -7.05 -5.48 0.39
N GLY A 230 -5.84 -5.77 -0.08
CA GLY A 230 -5.62 -6.40 -1.38
C GLY A 230 -5.31 -5.38 -2.49
N PRO A 231 -5.20 -5.79 -3.77
CA PRO A 231 -4.77 -4.94 -4.88
C PRO A 231 -5.55 -3.63 -5.02
N ALA A 232 -6.84 -3.63 -4.69
CA ALA A 232 -7.72 -2.47 -4.80
C ALA A 232 -7.29 -1.26 -3.95
N VAL A 233 -6.54 -1.48 -2.84
CA VAL A 233 -6.11 -0.37 -1.96
C VAL A 233 -4.76 0.23 -2.35
N LYS A 234 -4.01 -0.38 -3.30
CA LYS A 234 -2.66 0.08 -3.67
C LYS A 234 -2.59 1.57 -4.02
N PRO A 235 -3.47 2.14 -4.85
CA PRO A 235 -3.38 3.56 -5.20
C PRO A 235 -3.50 4.50 -3.99
N ILE A 236 -4.33 4.13 -3.02
CA ILE A 236 -4.50 4.89 -1.78
C ILE A 236 -3.25 4.79 -0.91
N ALA A 237 -2.68 3.58 -0.80
CA ALA A 237 -1.45 3.35 -0.05
C ALA A 237 -0.27 4.14 -0.64
N LEU A 238 -0.09 4.13 -1.96
CA LEU A 238 0.95 4.90 -2.66
C LEU A 238 0.81 6.41 -2.41
N LYS A 239 -0.43 6.95 -2.46
CA LYS A 239 -0.70 8.37 -2.14
C LYS A 239 -0.29 8.70 -0.71
N MET A 240 -0.69 7.89 0.26
CA MET A 240 -0.38 8.12 1.67
C MET A 240 1.12 8.00 1.96
N LEU A 241 1.78 7.00 1.39
CA LEU A 241 3.24 6.86 1.47
C LEU A 241 3.95 8.10 0.92
N THR A 242 3.52 8.58 -0.26
CA THR A 242 4.12 9.77 -0.88
C THR A 242 4.00 10.98 0.04
N THR A 243 2.84 11.21 0.68
CA THR A 243 2.67 12.36 1.59
C THR A 243 3.56 12.28 2.82
N ILE A 244 3.82 11.09 3.36
CA ILE A 244 4.78 10.86 4.44
C ILE A 244 6.22 11.12 3.96
N SER A 245 6.56 10.65 2.77
CA SER A 245 7.91 10.83 2.19
C SER A 245 8.22 12.26 1.77
N GLN A 246 7.21 13.09 1.51
CA GLN A 246 7.36 14.52 1.17
C GLN A 246 7.39 15.45 2.38
N ASP A 247 6.87 15.02 3.52
CA ASP A 247 6.81 15.86 4.71
C ASP A 247 8.19 15.95 5.39
N PRO A 248 8.65 17.18 5.78
CA PRO A 248 10.02 17.39 6.28
C PRO A 248 10.31 16.78 7.65
N VAL A 249 9.29 16.36 8.40
CA VAL A 249 9.46 15.65 9.68
C VAL A 249 9.44 14.15 9.48
N THR A 250 8.38 13.64 8.84
CA THR A 250 8.19 12.19 8.67
C THR A 250 9.15 11.57 7.67
N SER A 251 9.68 12.33 6.71
CA SER A 251 10.73 11.85 5.76
C SER A 251 12.09 11.56 6.41
N LYS A 252 12.29 11.95 7.67
CA LYS A 252 13.55 11.71 8.40
C LYS A 252 13.67 10.27 8.93
N VAL A 253 12.59 9.52 8.97
CA VAL A 253 12.57 8.13 9.42
C VAL A 253 12.25 7.18 8.27
N PRO A 254 12.79 5.95 8.26
CA PRO A 254 12.49 4.99 7.22
C PRO A 254 11.02 4.54 7.30
N VAL A 255 10.50 4.06 6.16
CA VAL A 255 9.12 3.63 6.04
C VAL A 255 9.04 2.20 5.53
N SER A 256 8.18 1.38 6.15
CA SER A 256 7.76 0.08 5.63
C SER A 256 6.41 0.21 4.92
N GLY A 257 6.37 0.00 3.60
CA GLY A 257 5.19 0.21 2.77
C GLY A 257 4.25 -0.99 2.78
N ILE A 258 2.95 -0.75 2.96
CA ILE A 258 1.92 -1.80 3.06
C ILE A 258 0.68 -1.37 2.27
N GLY A 259 0.04 -2.30 1.57
CA GLY A 259 -1.25 -2.07 0.94
C GLY A 259 -1.30 -2.46 -0.54
N GLY A 260 -1.75 -3.66 -0.82
CA GLY A 260 -1.98 -4.16 -2.18
C GLY A 260 -0.73 -4.63 -2.92
N VAL A 261 0.42 -4.74 -2.26
CA VAL A 261 1.63 -5.32 -2.84
C VAL A 261 1.39 -6.79 -3.16
N SER A 262 1.49 -7.16 -4.43
CA SER A 262 1.23 -8.52 -4.92
C SER A 262 2.34 -9.04 -5.82
N THR A 263 3.14 -8.15 -6.40
CA THR A 263 4.23 -8.45 -7.32
C THR A 263 5.46 -7.60 -6.99
N TRP A 264 6.62 -7.95 -7.58
CA TRP A 264 7.81 -7.13 -7.49
C TRP A 264 7.62 -5.70 -8.06
N LYS A 265 6.74 -5.54 -9.06
CA LYS A 265 6.41 -4.22 -9.65
C LYS A 265 5.75 -3.32 -8.62
N ASP A 266 4.76 -3.86 -7.90
CA ASP A 266 4.10 -3.10 -6.82
C ASP A 266 5.13 -2.67 -5.77
N ALA A 267 6.01 -3.59 -5.37
CA ALA A 267 7.07 -3.28 -4.40
C ALA A 267 8.03 -2.19 -4.89
N ALA A 268 8.47 -2.26 -6.15
CA ALA A 268 9.31 -1.23 -6.77
C ALA A 268 8.63 0.14 -6.76
N GLU A 269 7.30 0.21 -7.04
CA GLU A 269 6.54 1.46 -6.95
C GLU A 269 6.55 2.03 -5.52
N PHE A 270 6.33 1.20 -4.48
CA PHE A 270 6.43 1.62 -3.10
C PHE A 270 7.84 2.14 -2.75
N MET A 271 8.87 1.43 -3.19
CA MET A 271 10.27 1.83 -2.92
C MET A 271 10.64 3.12 -3.66
N LEU A 272 10.20 3.30 -4.90
CA LEU A 272 10.35 4.56 -5.66
C LEU A 272 9.68 5.75 -4.96
N LEU A 273 8.66 5.50 -4.16
CA LEU A 273 7.95 6.51 -3.34
C LEU A 273 8.44 6.59 -1.89
N GLY A 274 9.58 5.95 -1.57
CA GLY A 274 10.30 6.15 -0.31
C GLY A 274 10.23 5.01 0.70
N ALA A 275 9.54 3.89 0.41
CA ALA A 275 9.57 2.73 1.28
C ALA A 275 10.93 2.03 1.24
N THR A 276 11.48 1.68 2.41
CA THR A 276 12.72 0.90 2.54
C THR A 276 12.44 -0.59 2.47
N THR A 277 11.33 -1.03 3.05
CA THR A 277 10.83 -2.41 2.99
C THR A 277 9.35 -2.40 2.61
N VAL A 278 8.83 -3.53 2.17
CA VAL A 278 7.40 -3.70 1.89
C VAL A 278 6.83 -4.87 2.67
N GLN A 279 5.60 -4.72 3.14
CA GLN A 279 4.90 -5.78 3.85
C GLN A 279 3.74 -6.32 3.00
N VAL A 280 3.65 -7.64 2.91
CA VAL A 280 2.68 -8.37 2.09
C VAL A 280 1.75 -9.20 2.96
N CYS A 281 0.45 -9.20 2.66
CA CYS A 281 -0.54 -10.02 3.34
C CYS A 281 -1.45 -10.75 2.33
N THR A 282 -2.41 -10.04 1.73
CA THR A 282 -3.49 -10.63 0.92
C THR A 282 -2.98 -11.48 -0.25
N ALA A 283 -1.87 -11.08 -0.87
CA ALA A 283 -1.26 -11.84 -1.95
C ALA A 283 -0.81 -13.24 -1.48
N VAL A 284 -0.21 -13.33 -0.30
CA VAL A 284 0.18 -14.60 0.32
C VAL A 284 -1.03 -15.45 0.69
N MET A 285 -2.08 -14.84 1.22
CA MET A 285 -3.34 -15.55 1.52
C MET A 285 -3.97 -16.15 0.28
N LYS A 286 -3.78 -15.52 -0.88
CA LYS A 286 -4.32 -15.96 -2.17
C LYS A 286 -3.40 -16.96 -2.90
N HIS A 287 -2.09 -16.74 -2.86
CA HIS A 287 -1.13 -17.42 -3.74
C HIS A 287 -0.10 -18.28 -3.00
N GLY A 288 -0.04 -18.18 -1.66
CA GLY A 288 0.94 -18.89 -0.82
C GLY A 288 2.29 -18.18 -0.69
N PHE A 289 3.18 -18.76 0.13
CA PHE A 289 4.44 -18.13 0.50
C PHE A 289 5.47 -18.05 -0.63
N ARG A 290 5.43 -18.98 -1.60
CA ARG A 290 6.42 -19.07 -2.67
C ARG A 290 6.43 -17.90 -3.65
N ILE A 291 5.42 -17.04 -3.65
CA ILE A 291 5.43 -15.80 -4.47
C ILE A 291 6.64 -14.92 -4.21
N VAL A 292 7.32 -15.06 -3.07
CA VAL A 292 8.54 -14.31 -2.76
C VAL A 292 9.68 -14.64 -3.72
N GLU A 293 9.73 -15.86 -4.25
CA GLU A 293 10.73 -16.28 -5.25
C GLU A 293 10.62 -15.37 -6.49
N ASP A 294 9.42 -15.27 -7.08
CA ASP A 294 9.15 -14.40 -8.23
C ASP A 294 9.37 -12.90 -7.90
N MET A 295 9.06 -12.50 -6.65
CA MET A 295 9.23 -11.11 -6.22
C MET A 295 10.72 -10.75 -6.12
N CYS A 296 11.55 -11.61 -5.57
CA CYS A 296 12.99 -11.41 -5.46
C CYS A 296 13.67 -11.41 -6.84
N GLU A 297 13.37 -12.43 -7.65
CA GLU A 297 13.93 -12.55 -9.00
C GLU A 297 13.52 -11.36 -9.88
N GLY A 298 12.23 -11.02 -9.89
CA GLY A 298 11.73 -9.94 -10.71
C GLY A 298 12.28 -8.57 -10.32
N LEU A 299 12.42 -8.29 -9.01
CA LEU A 299 13.02 -7.04 -8.53
C LEU A 299 14.50 -6.96 -8.91
N SER A 300 15.28 -8.04 -8.70
CA SER A 300 16.70 -8.10 -9.04
C SER A 300 16.94 -7.91 -10.55
N ASN A 301 16.16 -8.60 -11.39
CA ASN A 301 16.27 -8.48 -12.84
C ASN A 301 15.94 -7.07 -13.33
N TRP A 302 14.91 -6.44 -12.77
CA TRP A 302 14.57 -5.05 -13.09
C TRP A 302 15.65 -4.07 -12.63
N MET A 303 16.26 -4.29 -11.48
CA MET A 303 17.39 -3.47 -11.01
C MET A 303 18.59 -3.60 -11.94
N ASP A 304 18.95 -4.82 -12.36
CA ASP A 304 20.03 -5.06 -13.33
C ASP A 304 19.73 -4.35 -14.66
N GLU A 305 18.49 -4.42 -15.18
CA GLU A 305 18.05 -3.71 -16.40
C GLU A 305 18.21 -2.18 -16.28
N LYS A 306 17.95 -1.62 -15.10
CA LYS A 306 18.06 -0.18 -14.83
C LYS A 306 19.45 0.27 -14.39
N GLY A 307 20.40 -0.66 -14.22
CA GLY A 307 21.76 -0.38 -13.76
C GLY A 307 21.86 -0.04 -12.28
N PHE A 308 20.88 -0.45 -11.46
CA PHE A 308 20.95 -0.32 -10.01
C PHE A 308 21.69 -1.49 -9.38
N THR A 309 22.58 -1.19 -8.44
CA THR A 309 23.41 -2.20 -7.77
C THR A 309 22.83 -2.66 -6.43
N LYS A 310 22.09 -1.78 -5.77
CA LYS A 310 21.44 -1.99 -4.48
C LYS A 310 20.11 -1.25 -4.40
N ILE A 311 19.22 -1.67 -3.51
CA ILE A 311 17.88 -1.08 -3.39
C ILE A 311 17.90 0.42 -3.06
N THR A 312 18.91 0.90 -2.30
CA THR A 312 19.05 2.31 -1.96
C THR A 312 19.34 3.21 -3.18
N ASP A 313 19.72 2.63 -4.32
CA ASP A 313 19.99 3.40 -5.54
C ASP A 313 18.69 3.99 -6.15
N PHE A 314 17.54 3.44 -5.84
CA PHE A 314 16.27 3.91 -6.41
C PHE A 314 15.19 4.30 -5.40
N ILE A 315 15.37 4.02 -4.10
CA ILE A 315 14.41 4.45 -3.07
C ILE A 315 14.19 5.96 -3.15
N GLY A 316 12.91 6.38 -3.21
CA GLY A 316 12.50 7.77 -3.20
C GLY A 316 12.67 8.54 -4.51
N LYS A 317 13.19 7.94 -5.60
CA LYS A 317 13.43 8.65 -6.87
C LYS A 317 12.18 9.28 -7.49
N SER A 318 11.00 8.77 -7.18
CA SER A 318 9.73 9.29 -7.69
C SER A 318 9.06 10.32 -6.76
N VAL A 319 9.52 10.45 -5.52
CA VAL A 319 8.94 11.40 -4.55
C VAL A 319 8.90 12.84 -5.08
N PRO A 320 9.98 13.41 -5.63
CA PRO A 320 9.97 14.78 -6.15
C PRO A 320 9.20 14.94 -7.47
N LYS A 321 8.76 13.83 -8.09
CA LYS A 321 7.97 13.85 -9.33
C LYS A 321 6.46 13.91 -9.07
N VAL A 322 6.03 13.72 -7.83
CA VAL A 322 4.66 13.93 -7.40
C VAL A 322 4.58 15.34 -6.82
N THR A 323 3.86 16.22 -7.49
CA THR A 323 3.79 17.64 -7.13
C THR A 323 2.34 18.11 -7.00
N HIS A 324 2.14 19.40 -6.67
CA HIS A 324 0.82 20.02 -6.68
C HIS A 324 0.37 20.29 -8.13
N TRP A 325 -0.94 20.27 -8.37
CA TRP A 325 -1.51 20.54 -9.70
C TRP A 325 -1.03 21.87 -10.29
N GLU A 326 -0.93 22.90 -9.45
CA GLU A 326 -0.48 24.23 -9.85
C GLU A 326 0.98 24.30 -10.36
N ASP A 327 1.77 23.28 -10.08
CA ASP A 327 3.17 23.17 -10.50
C ASP A 327 3.34 22.28 -11.74
N LEU A 328 2.24 21.75 -12.31
CA LEU A 328 2.29 20.98 -13.57
C LEU A 328 2.48 21.91 -14.77
N ASP A 329 3.14 21.40 -15.82
CA ASP A 329 3.32 22.12 -17.08
C ASP A 329 2.01 22.15 -17.88
N ILE A 330 1.39 23.31 -17.99
CA ILE A 330 0.15 23.52 -18.74
C ILE A 330 0.40 23.67 -20.25
N ASN A 331 1.64 23.82 -20.69
CA ASN A 331 2.02 23.79 -22.10
C ASN A 331 2.28 22.36 -22.60
N TYR A 332 2.39 21.37 -21.69
CA TYR A 332 2.54 19.97 -22.08
C TYR A 332 1.30 19.47 -22.79
N HIS A 333 1.43 19.19 -24.08
CA HIS A 333 0.32 18.75 -24.94
C HIS A 333 0.62 17.42 -25.62
N ILE A 334 -0.27 16.46 -25.47
CA ILE A 334 -0.21 15.14 -26.11
C ILE A 334 -1.50 14.85 -26.85
N VAL A 335 -1.42 14.08 -27.93
CA VAL A 335 -2.59 13.58 -28.66
C VAL A 335 -2.52 12.07 -28.79
N ALA A 336 -3.67 11.42 -28.89
CA ALA A 336 -3.74 9.99 -29.12
C ALA A 336 -3.32 9.65 -30.57
N ASN A 337 -2.71 8.47 -30.72
CA ASN A 337 -2.42 7.87 -32.03
C ASN A 337 -2.88 6.42 -32.04
N ILE A 338 -3.69 6.03 -32.99
CA ILE A 338 -4.23 4.68 -33.15
C ILE A 338 -3.41 3.92 -34.18
N ASN A 339 -2.71 2.88 -33.76
CA ASN A 339 -2.01 1.97 -34.67
C ASN A 339 -3.05 1.09 -35.40
N GLN A 340 -3.27 1.35 -36.67
CA GLN A 340 -4.27 0.65 -37.49
C GLN A 340 -3.93 -0.83 -37.68
N ASP A 341 -2.66 -1.22 -37.71
CA ASP A 341 -2.23 -2.62 -37.87
C ASP A 341 -2.50 -3.47 -36.62
N LYS A 342 -2.54 -2.83 -35.44
CA LYS A 342 -2.88 -3.49 -34.17
C LYS A 342 -4.37 -3.40 -33.83
N CYS A 343 -5.09 -2.50 -34.48
CA CYS A 343 -6.49 -2.22 -34.17
C CYS A 343 -7.40 -3.38 -34.57
N ILE A 344 -8.15 -3.89 -33.58
CA ILE A 344 -9.16 -4.95 -33.80
C ILE A 344 -10.56 -4.40 -34.16
N HIS A 345 -10.68 -3.12 -34.42
CA HIS A 345 -11.89 -2.43 -34.82
C HIS A 345 -13.09 -2.56 -33.87
N CYS A 346 -12.85 -2.76 -32.55
CA CYS A 346 -13.91 -2.98 -31.55
C CYS A 346 -14.74 -1.72 -31.22
N GLY A 347 -14.24 -0.52 -31.51
CA GLY A 347 -14.95 0.74 -31.30
C GLY A 347 -14.97 1.28 -29.87
N LEU A 348 -14.40 0.61 -28.91
CA LEU A 348 -14.42 1.03 -27.48
C LEU A 348 -13.82 2.43 -27.28
N CYS A 349 -12.72 2.74 -27.98
CA CYS A 349 -12.08 4.06 -27.91
C CYS A 349 -12.99 5.17 -28.45
N TYR A 350 -13.72 4.91 -29.55
CA TYR A 350 -14.68 5.84 -30.11
C TYR A 350 -15.83 6.10 -29.14
N ILE A 351 -16.47 5.04 -28.63
CA ILE A 351 -17.58 5.16 -27.67
C ILE A 351 -17.14 5.95 -26.42
N ALA A 352 -15.98 5.64 -25.88
CA ALA A 352 -15.47 6.33 -24.71
C ALA A 352 -15.19 7.83 -24.96
N CYS A 353 -14.73 8.19 -26.16
CA CYS A 353 -14.47 9.56 -26.51
C CYS A 353 -15.77 10.30 -26.90
N GLU A 354 -16.63 9.68 -27.69
CA GLU A 354 -17.87 10.27 -28.22
C GLU A 354 -18.89 10.52 -27.13
N ASP A 355 -19.19 9.50 -26.32
CA ASP A 355 -20.27 9.56 -25.33
C ASP A 355 -19.83 10.20 -24.00
N ALA A 356 -18.55 10.11 -23.64
CA ALA A 356 -18.11 10.42 -22.29
C ALA A 356 -16.95 11.42 -22.20
N SER A 357 -16.42 11.96 -23.31
CA SER A 357 -15.23 12.79 -23.27
C SER A 357 -15.27 13.96 -24.27
N HIS A 358 -14.42 13.99 -25.30
CA HIS A 358 -14.11 15.19 -26.08
C HIS A 358 -14.50 15.09 -27.56
N GLN A 359 -15.17 14.03 -28.03
CA GLN A 359 -15.65 13.81 -29.40
C GLN A 359 -14.55 13.93 -30.48
N SER A 360 -13.29 13.65 -30.08
CA SER A 360 -12.08 13.87 -30.90
C SER A 360 -11.67 12.63 -31.72
N ILE A 361 -12.55 11.62 -31.86
CA ILE A 361 -12.32 10.45 -32.70
C ILE A 361 -13.32 10.38 -33.82
N ASN A 362 -12.83 10.37 -35.07
CA ASN A 362 -13.65 10.14 -36.25
C ASN A 362 -13.99 8.66 -36.40
N LEU A 363 -15.23 8.36 -36.71
CA LEU A 363 -15.70 7.06 -37.16
C LEU A 363 -15.92 7.09 -38.68
N SER A 364 -15.21 6.24 -39.41
CA SER A 364 -15.45 6.02 -40.85
C SER A 364 -16.05 4.63 -41.05
N TYR A 365 -17.25 4.59 -41.57
CA TYR A 365 -17.94 3.35 -41.91
C TYR A 365 -17.27 2.68 -43.09
N GLY A 366 -16.92 1.41 -42.97
CA GLY A 366 -16.26 0.65 -44.04
C GLY A 366 -16.51 -0.86 -43.98
N LYS A 367 -16.16 -1.56 -45.04
CA LYS A 367 -16.16 -3.02 -45.11
C LYS A 367 -14.72 -3.49 -45.31
N PRO A 368 -14.26 -4.55 -44.61
CA PRO A 368 -15.04 -5.38 -43.67
C PRO A 368 -15.24 -4.74 -42.30
N TYR A 369 -14.55 -3.65 -41.94
CA TYR A 369 -14.58 -3.04 -40.59
C TYR A 369 -14.69 -1.51 -40.67
N ASN A 370 -15.23 -0.93 -39.62
CA ASN A 370 -15.14 0.50 -39.36
C ASN A 370 -13.70 0.90 -38.95
N THR A 371 -13.30 2.10 -39.35
CA THR A 371 -11.99 2.64 -38.96
C THR A 371 -12.13 3.86 -38.05
N TYR A 372 -11.13 4.10 -37.22
CA TYR A 372 -11.13 5.16 -36.24
C TYR A 372 -9.87 6.00 -36.41
N SER A 373 -9.99 7.33 -36.46
CA SER A 373 -8.86 8.25 -36.56
C SER A 373 -9.02 9.42 -35.59
N ILE A 374 -7.90 9.98 -35.14
CA ILE A 374 -7.91 11.08 -34.19
C ILE A 374 -8.04 12.41 -34.91
N LYS A 375 -8.90 13.30 -34.43
CA LYS A 375 -8.93 14.71 -34.74
C LYS A 375 -7.92 15.41 -33.85
N GLU A 376 -6.71 15.61 -34.35
CA GLU A 376 -5.58 16.08 -33.51
C GLU A 376 -5.86 17.46 -32.90
N ASP A 377 -6.52 18.36 -33.65
CA ASP A 377 -6.84 19.72 -33.19
C ASP A 377 -7.90 19.74 -32.05
N GLU A 378 -8.73 18.69 -31.96
CA GLU A 378 -9.78 18.57 -30.94
C GLU A 378 -9.34 17.66 -29.77
N CYS A 379 -8.23 16.94 -29.89
CA CYS A 379 -7.76 15.97 -28.90
C CYS A 379 -7.02 16.64 -27.75
N VAL A 380 -7.58 16.61 -26.55
CA VAL A 380 -6.98 17.18 -25.33
C VAL A 380 -6.00 16.23 -24.62
N GLY A 381 -5.72 15.06 -25.19
CA GLY A 381 -4.76 14.11 -24.59
C GLY A 381 -5.19 13.45 -23.29
N CYS A 382 -6.49 13.29 -23.03
CA CYS A 382 -7.03 12.80 -21.76
C CYS A 382 -6.70 11.33 -21.42
N ASN A 383 -6.13 10.55 -22.36
CA ASN A 383 -5.79 9.13 -22.24
C ASN A 383 -6.97 8.15 -22.16
N LEU A 384 -8.23 8.58 -22.11
CA LEU A 384 -9.38 7.67 -21.91
C LEU A 384 -9.45 6.57 -22.97
N CYS A 385 -9.25 6.92 -24.24
CA CYS A 385 -9.25 5.98 -25.36
C CYS A 385 -8.17 4.89 -25.20
N LYS A 386 -6.98 5.25 -24.70
CA LYS A 386 -5.89 4.30 -24.41
C LYS A 386 -6.24 3.36 -23.26
N LEU A 387 -6.88 3.86 -22.20
CA LEU A 387 -7.25 3.08 -21.02
C LEU A 387 -8.32 2.02 -21.29
N VAL A 388 -9.27 2.32 -22.21
CA VAL A 388 -10.34 1.37 -22.57
C VAL A 388 -9.95 0.42 -23.70
N CYS A 389 -8.83 0.64 -24.38
CA CYS A 389 -8.38 -0.21 -25.47
C CYS A 389 -7.94 -1.59 -24.94
N PRO A 390 -8.55 -2.71 -25.42
CA PRO A 390 -8.19 -4.05 -24.96
C PRO A 390 -6.87 -4.56 -25.57
N VAL A 391 -6.31 -3.84 -26.55
CA VAL A 391 -5.07 -4.23 -27.23
C VAL A 391 -3.92 -3.39 -26.73
N ASN A 392 -2.93 -4.05 -26.14
CA ASN A 392 -1.74 -3.38 -25.63
C ASN A 392 -0.99 -2.63 -26.75
N ASP A 393 -0.59 -1.39 -26.47
CA ASP A 393 0.17 -0.52 -27.38
C ASP A 393 -0.51 -0.27 -28.75
N CYS A 394 -1.80 -0.51 -28.87
CA CYS A 394 -2.58 -0.11 -30.04
C CYS A 394 -2.81 1.40 -30.05
N ILE A 395 -3.05 2.00 -28.89
CA ILE A 395 -3.16 3.46 -28.74
C ILE A 395 -1.98 3.97 -27.93
N THR A 396 -1.22 4.89 -28.53
CA THR A 396 -0.11 5.59 -27.89
C THR A 396 -0.42 7.09 -27.84
N MET A 397 0.24 7.78 -26.90
CA MET A 397 0.14 9.24 -26.81
C MET A 397 1.41 9.85 -27.38
N ILE A 398 1.25 10.85 -28.27
CA ILE A 398 2.36 11.54 -28.95
C ILE A 398 2.39 12.98 -28.48
N GLU A 399 3.56 13.42 -28.01
CA GLU A 399 3.79 14.81 -27.59
C GLU A 399 3.87 15.72 -28.83
N GLN A 400 3.01 16.73 -28.91
CA GLN A 400 2.87 17.64 -30.05
C GLN A 400 3.70 18.92 -29.91
N ARG A 401 3.86 19.45 -28.70
CA ARG A 401 4.53 20.73 -28.44
C ARG A 401 5.89 20.51 -27.77
N LYS A 402 6.69 19.66 -28.37
CA LYS A 402 8.02 19.33 -27.85
C LYS A 402 8.95 20.53 -27.95
N GLY A 403 9.39 21.00 -26.80
CA GLY A 403 10.31 22.14 -26.69
C GLY A 403 9.65 23.48 -26.40
N ASP A 404 8.32 23.52 -26.21
CA ASP A 404 7.67 24.70 -25.66
C ASP A 404 8.21 25.04 -24.28
N GLU A 405 8.15 26.35 -23.91
CA GLU A 405 8.56 26.80 -22.58
C GLU A 405 7.68 26.15 -21.52
N TYR A 406 8.32 25.60 -20.45
CA TYR A 406 7.59 25.17 -19.28
C TYR A 406 6.81 26.32 -18.67
N LEU A 407 5.50 26.15 -18.50
CA LEU A 407 4.60 27.13 -17.92
C LEU A 407 3.68 26.43 -16.92
N ASN A 408 3.75 26.80 -15.67
CA ASN A 408 2.82 26.31 -14.66
C ASN A 408 1.70 27.32 -14.36
N TRP A 409 0.67 26.90 -13.62
CA TRP A 409 -0.49 27.71 -13.32
C TRP A 409 -0.14 29.00 -12.53
N LYS A 410 0.80 28.92 -11.61
CA LYS A 410 1.26 30.06 -10.82
C LYS A 410 1.89 31.15 -11.70
N GLU A 411 2.75 30.74 -12.61
CA GLU A 411 3.39 31.65 -13.55
C GLU A 411 2.41 32.17 -14.61
N PHE A 412 1.49 31.33 -15.07
CA PHE A 412 0.39 31.72 -15.96
C PHE A 412 -0.44 32.87 -15.36
N GLN A 413 -0.87 32.72 -14.10
CA GLN A 413 -1.61 33.77 -13.39
C GLN A 413 -0.77 35.04 -13.20
N LYS A 414 0.50 34.90 -12.82
CA LYS A 414 1.40 36.01 -12.61
C LYS A 414 1.64 36.86 -13.88
N ARG A 415 1.71 36.17 -15.04
CA ARG A 415 1.85 36.82 -16.36
C ARG A 415 0.55 37.46 -16.85
N GLY A 416 -0.59 37.20 -16.22
CA GLY A 416 -1.89 37.69 -16.64
C GLY A 416 -2.32 37.22 -18.02
N LEU A 417 -1.92 35.99 -18.37
CA LEU A 417 -2.24 35.41 -19.68
C LEU A 417 -3.76 35.13 -19.79
N PRO A 418 -4.38 35.33 -20.96
CA PRO A 418 -5.80 35.05 -21.14
C PRO A 418 -6.07 33.55 -21.06
N LEU A 419 -7.21 33.17 -20.47
CA LEU A 419 -7.75 31.83 -20.62
C LEU A 419 -8.19 31.67 -22.08
N ASN A 420 -7.83 30.53 -22.69
CA ASN A 420 -8.33 30.23 -24.03
C ASN A 420 -9.84 30.02 -23.93
N ASP A 421 -10.60 30.71 -24.78
CA ASP A 421 -12.00 30.42 -25.02
C ASP A 421 -12.08 29.13 -25.85
N HIS A 422 -12.26 27.96 -25.19
CA HIS A 422 -12.52 26.67 -25.83
C HIS A 422 -13.95 26.23 -25.59
#